data_c07ca92052358975ed71edb431846430
#
_entry.id   c07ca92052358975ed71edb431846430
#
_cell.length_a   1.000
_cell.length_b   1.000
_cell.length_c   1.000
_cell.angle_alpha   90.00
_cell.angle_beta   90.00
_cell.angle_gamma   90.00
#
_symmetry.space_group_name_H-M   'P 1'
#
loop_
_entity.id
_entity.type
_entity.pdbx_description
1 polymer ?
#
loop_
_entity_poly.entity_id
_entity_poly.type
_entity_poly.pdbx_seq_one_letter_code
_entity_poly.pdbx_strand_id
1 'polypeptide(L)'
;MDVMETPMNKPSHGLRRGQRVILIIAAICLLPLAAALMFRYVWTLPTVPSLGEVVTPQAFPYEQLLDTKGKPLVHEAVTDGWMMVYAAPGACDNACQQALYLTRQSRTAQGKGSMRLERLWVITDATEPAAELLAAHPDLMLARPLAVESVIGLGGIKASPRYIHLVDRRGQIVMRYSDNPEPMKFIKEVGRLIKF
;
A
#
# COMPACT_ATOMS: atom_id res chain seq x y z
N MET A 1 -62.70 -68.82 10.24
CA MET A 1 -62.74 -67.60 11.05
C MET A 1 -61.50 -66.75 10.59
N ASP A 2 -61.71 -66.12 9.43
CA ASP A 2 -60.65 -65.29 8.85
C ASP A 2 -60.74 -63.85 9.38
N VAL A 3 -59.72 -63.45 10.08
CA VAL A 3 -59.56 -62.06 10.55
C VAL A 3 -58.93 -61.29 9.44
N MET A 4 -59.73 -60.46 8.72
CA MET A 4 -59.26 -59.47 7.74
C MET A 4 -58.45 -58.39 8.43
N GLU A 5 -57.16 -58.38 8.26
CA GLU A 5 -56.33 -57.24 8.60
C GLU A 5 -56.51 -56.14 7.55
N THR A 6 -57.06 -55.01 7.97
CA THR A 6 -57.17 -53.81 7.19
C THR A 6 -55.77 -53.13 7.11
N PRO A 7 -55.23 -52.77 5.90
CA PRO A 7 -53.97 -52.06 5.80
C PRO A 7 -54.10 -50.61 6.29
N MET A 8 -53.32 -50.28 7.30
CA MET A 8 -53.21 -48.92 7.82
C MET A 8 -52.65 -47.98 6.72
N ASN A 9 -53.54 -47.14 6.22
CA ASN A 9 -53.17 -46.07 5.24
C ASN A 9 -52.31 -45.00 5.91
N LYS A 10 -51.03 -44.98 5.58
CA LYS A 10 -50.05 -43.99 6.05
C LYS A 10 -50.36 -42.64 5.39
N PRO A 11 -50.70 -41.57 6.14
CA PRO A 11 -51.01 -40.28 5.53
C PRO A 11 -49.75 -39.69 4.86
N SER A 12 -49.78 -39.57 3.55
CA SER A 12 -48.80 -38.81 2.80
C SER A 12 -48.99 -37.30 3.08
N HIS A 13 -48.20 -36.74 3.98
CA HIS A 13 -48.17 -35.29 4.23
C HIS A 13 -47.56 -34.54 3.04
N GLY A 14 -48.29 -34.49 1.93
CA GLY A 14 -48.00 -33.55 0.87
C GLY A 14 -48.22 -32.11 1.36
N LEU A 15 -47.19 -31.29 1.36
CA LEU A 15 -47.29 -29.87 1.70
C LEU A 15 -48.48 -29.23 0.97
N ARG A 16 -49.40 -28.62 1.72
CA ARG A 16 -50.56 -27.89 1.18
C ARG A 16 -50.05 -26.76 0.27
N ARG A 17 -50.79 -26.45 -0.78
CA ARG A 17 -50.39 -25.45 -1.82
C ARG A 17 -49.94 -24.12 -1.21
N GLY A 18 -50.60 -23.63 -0.15
CA GLY A 18 -50.22 -22.44 0.59
C GLY A 18 -48.87 -22.54 1.32
N GLN A 19 -48.56 -23.72 1.91
CA GLN A 19 -47.29 -23.94 2.57
C GLN A 19 -46.12 -23.94 1.56
N ARG A 20 -46.30 -24.42 0.34
CA ARG A 20 -45.28 -24.37 -0.73
C ARG A 20 -45.00 -22.95 -1.14
N VAL A 21 -46.01 -22.08 -1.26
CA VAL A 21 -45.85 -20.66 -1.63
C VAL A 21 -45.05 -19.94 -0.53
N ILE A 22 -45.38 -20.16 0.74
CA ILE A 22 -44.65 -19.54 1.87
C ILE A 22 -43.19 -19.99 1.89
N LEU A 23 -42.92 -21.27 1.65
CA LEU A 23 -41.53 -21.79 1.60
C LEU A 23 -40.76 -21.21 0.43
N ILE A 24 -41.38 -21.01 -0.73
CA ILE A 24 -40.72 -20.37 -1.90
C ILE A 24 -40.37 -18.92 -1.57
N ILE A 25 -41.32 -18.17 -0.98
CA ILE A 25 -41.06 -16.78 -0.60
C ILE A 25 -39.93 -16.70 0.45
N ALA A 26 -39.98 -17.55 1.47
CA ALA A 26 -38.94 -17.64 2.49
C ALA A 26 -37.58 -17.99 1.88
N ALA A 27 -37.51 -18.91 0.93
CA ALA A 27 -36.27 -19.29 0.24
C ALA A 27 -35.70 -18.13 -0.58
N ILE A 28 -36.55 -17.40 -1.33
CA ILE A 28 -36.13 -16.24 -2.12
C ILE A 28 -35.55 -15.14 -1.22
N CYS A 29 -36.12 -14.93 -0.03
CA CYS A 29 -35.64 -13.92 0.92
C CYS A 29 -34.37 -14.35 1.68
N LEU A 30 -34.30 -15.62 2.10
CA LEU A 30 -33.20 -16.12 2.94
C LEU A 30 -31.97 -16.56 2.15
N LEU A 31 -32.12 -17.00 0.90
CA LEU A 31 -31.04 -17.50 0.07
C LEU A 31 -29.95 -16.44 -0.18
N PRO A 32 -30.25 -15.17 -0.55
CA PRO A 32 -29.24 -14.15 -0.73
C PRO A 32 -28.54 -13.81 0.59
N LEU A 33 -29.26 -13.82 1.71
CA LEU A 33 -28.67 -13.59 3.02
C LEU A 33 -27.70 -14.72 3.40
N ALA A 34 -28.12 -15.98 3.22
CA ALA A 34 -27.28 -17.15 3.46
C ALA A 34 -26.06 -17.16 2.53
N ALA A 35 -26.22 -16.78 1.25
CA ALA A 35 -25.13 -16.64 0.32
C ALA A 35 -24.14 -15.56 0.76
N ALA A 36 -24.60 -14.39 1.20
CA ALA A 36 -23.75 -13.31 1.69
C ALA A 36 -22.95 -13.72 2.95
N LEU A 37 -23.58 -14.43 3.87
CA LEU A 37 -22.91 -14.97 5.06
C LEU A 37 -21.89 -16.04 4.69
N MET A 38 -22.23 -16.93 3.78
CA MET A 38 -21.32 -17.97 3.29
C MET A 38 -20.10 -17.34 2.58
N PHE A 39 -20.31 -16.32 1.74
CA PHE A 39 -19.21 -15.56 1.12
C PHE A 39 -18.31 -14.91 2.17
N ARG A 40 -18.86 -14.34 3.23
CA ARG A 40 -18.07 -13.71 4.30
C ARG A 40 -17.25 -14.72 5.09
N TYR A 41 -17.77 -15.93 5.37
CA TYR A 41 -17.10 -16.92 6.22
C TYR A 41 -16.21 -17.88 5.44
N VAL A 42 -16.56 -18.22 4.20
CA VAL A 42 -15.84 -19.22 3.40
C VAL A 42 -14.85 -18.57 2.45
N TRP A 43 -15.18 -17.38 1.93
CA TRP A 43 -14.30 -16.65 1.02
C TRP A 43 -13.55 -15.56 1.77
N THR A 44 -12.56 -15.95 2.56
CA THR A 44 -11.48 -15.00 2.91
C THR A 44 -10.76 -14.66 1.61
N LEU A 45 -10.94 -13.42 1.14
CA LEU A 45 -10.13 -12.89 0.04
C LEU A 45 -8.66 -13.18 0.36
N PRO A 46 -7.91 -13.84 -0.54
CA PRO A 46 -6.50 -14.02 -0.32
C PRO A 46 -5.89 -12.63 -0.13
N THR A 47 -5.40 -12.35 1.06
CA THR A 47 -4.57 -11.18 1.31
C THR A 47 -3.36 -11.32 0.41
N VAL A 48 -3.30 -10.55 -0.67
CA VAL A 48 -2.09 -10.48 -1.50
C VAL A 48 -1.00 -10.00 -0.56
N PRO A 49 0.03 -10.83 -0.28
CA PRO A 49 1.08 -10.41 0.62
C PRO A 49 1.68 -9.11 0.07
N SER A 50 1.55 -8.03 0.83
CA SER A 50 2.21 -6.77 0.51
C SER A 50 3.71 -6.98 0.63
N LEU A 51 4.47 -6.47 -0.33
CA LEU A 51 5.92 -6.45 -0.26
C LEU A 51 6.39 -5.43 0.77
N GLY A 52 5.66 -4.32 0.85
CA GLY A 52 5.90 -3.26 1.82
C GLY A 52 5.20 -3.54 3.15
N GLU A 53 5.81 -3.04 4.21
CA GLU A 53 5.21 -3.00 5.54
C GLU A 53 4.33 -1.76 5.67
N VAL A 54 3.06 -1.96 6.00
CA VAL A 54 2.15 -0.86 6.31
C VAL A 54 2.54 -0.30 7.68
N VAL A 55 2.83 0.99 7.74
CA VAL A 55 3.15 1.68 9.00
C VAL A 55 1.94 2.46 9.50
N THR A 56 1.88 2.71 10.80
CA THR A 56 0.89 3.66 11.33
C THR A 56 1.10 5.00 10.64
N PRO A 57 0.08 5.59 10.00
CA PRO A 57 0.22 6.84 9.27
C PRO A 57 0.80 7.94 10.15
N GLN A 58 1.89 8.54 9.72
CA GLN A 58 2.60 9.61 10.42
C GLN A 58 2.86 10.76 9.45
N ALA A 59 2.69 12.00 9.91
CA ALA A 59 2.99 13.16 9.09
C ALA A 59 4.47 13.17 8.69
N PHE A 60 4.75 13.35 7.40
CA PHE A 60 6.10 13.52 6.91
C PHE A 60 6.61 14.92 7.29
N PRO A 61 7.77 15.04 7.94
CA PRO A 61 8.21 16.30 8.55
C PRO A 61 8.87 17.23 7.52
N TYR A 62 8.12 17.74 6.58
CA TYR A 62 8.62 18.63 5.53
C TYR A 62 9.41 19.82 6.08
N GLU A 63 8.87 20.48 7.10
CA GLU A 63 9.46 21.71 7.69
C GLU A 63 10.82 21.46 8.36
N GLN A 64 11.15 20.21 8.67
CA GLN A 64 12.45 19.82 9.26
C GLN A 64 13.51 19.50 8.21
N LEU A 65 13.16 19.63 6.93
CA LEU A 65 14.04 19.37 5.81
C LEU A 65 14.25 20.65 5.00
N LEU A 66 15.48 20.86 4.58
CA LEU A 66 15.87 21.96 3.71
C LEU A 66 16.07 21.46 2.28
N ASP A 67 15.64 22.22 1.31
CA ASP A 67 15.97 22.01 -0.09
C ASP A 67 17.44 22.38 -0.39
N THR A 68 17.86 22.22 -1.63
CA THR A 68 19.21 22.59 -2.11
C THR A 68 19.51 24.10 -2.03
N LYS A 69 18.50 24.93 -1.80
CA LYS A 69 18.62 26.39 -1.64
C LYS A 69 18.58 26.81 -0.17
N GLY A 70 18.53 25.85 0.76
CA GLY A 70 18.45 26.09 2.19
C GLY A 70 17.09 26.57 2.69
N LYS A 71 16.01 26.35 1.92
CA LYS A 71 14.64 26.67 2.33
C LYS A 71 13.93 25.43 2.87
N PRO A 72 13.10 25.55 3.92
CA PRO A 72 12.26 24.45 4.37
C PRO A 72 11.39 23.91 3.23
N LEU A 73 11.25 22.59 3.19
CA LEU A 73 10.32 21.96 2.26
C LEU A 73 8.88 22.26 2.70
N VAL A 74 8.02 22.45 1.71
CA VAL A 74 6.57 22.62 1.92
C VAL A 74 5.86 21.54 1.11
N HIS A 75 4.90 20.85 1.70
CA HIS A 75 4.21 19.73 1.07
C HIS A 75 3.65 20.09 -0.31
N GLU A 76 2.95 21.22 -0.42
CA GLU A 76 2.30 21.66 -1.66
C GLU A 76 3.32 22.06 -2.73
N ALA A 77 4.53 22.46 -2.33
CA ALA A 77 5.61 22.80 -3.26
C ALA A 77 6.37 21.56 -3.74
N VAL A 78 6.27 20.45 -2.99
CA VAL A 78 6.96 19.20 -3.33
C VAL A 78 6.09 18.33 -4.24
N THR A 79 4.84 18.12 -3.88
CA THR A 79 3.91 17.28 -4.66
C THR A 79 2.45 17.46 -4.24
N ASP A 80 1.56 17.29 -5.21
CA ASP A 80 0.13 17.04 -4.98
C ASP A 80 -0.21 15.53 -5.11
N GLY A 81 0.80 14.70 -5.30
CA GLY A 81 0.73 13.27 -5.52
C GLY A 81 1.34 12.43 -4.41
N TRP A 82 1.92 11.33 -4.81
CA TRP A 82 2.66 10.42 -3.96
C TRP A 82 4.15 10.74 -4.00
N MET A 83 4.88 10.40 -2.95
CA MET A 83 6.32 10.60 -2.91
C MET A 83 7.04 9.36 -2.35
N MET A 84 8.08 8.91 -3.05
CA MET A 84 9.03 7.93 -2.54
C MET A 84 10.18 8.66 -1.87
N VAL A 85 10.40 8.40 -0.60
CA VAL A 85 11.47 9.01 0.21
C VAL A 85 12.50 7.96 0.55
N TYR A 86 13.76 8.28 0.30
CA TYR A 86 14.90 7.46 0.71
C TYR A 86 15.90 8.30 1.49
N ALA A 87 16.30 7.83 2.65
CA ALA A 87 17.28 8.50 3.51
C ALA A 87 18.60 7.73 3.51
N ALA A 88 19.68 8.39 3.11
CA ALA A 88 21.02 7.80 3.04
C ALA A 88 22.11 8.87 3.08
N PRO A 89 23.37 8.50 3.46
CA PRO A 89 24.52 9.40 3.35
C PRO A 89 24.77 9.87 1.93
N GLY A 90 25.35 11.06 1.78
CA GLY A 90 25.66 11.66 0.47
C GLY A 90 26.68 10.88 -0.35
N ALA A 91 27.57 10.12 0.30
CA ALA A 91 28.51 9.22 -0.36
C ALA A 91 27.84 8.08 -1.14
N CYS A 92 26.58 7.77 -0.83
CA CYS A 92 25.70 6.82 -1.52
C CYS A 92 26.41 5.52 -1.95
N ASP A 93 26.50 4.55 -1.04
CA ASP A 93 27.09 3.24 -1.31
C ASP A 93 26.27 2.42 -2.34
N ASN A 94 26.73 1.24 -2.68
CA ASN A 94 26.08 0.38 -3.68
C ASN A 94 24.60 0.11 -3.35
N ALA A 95 24.23 -0.11 -2.10
CA ALA A 95 22.84 -0.34 -1.71
C ALA A 95 21.99 0.94 -1.91
N CYS A 96 22.54 2.10 -1.57
CA CYS A 96 21.92 3.37 -1.84
C CYS A 96 21.71 3.60 -3.36
N GLN A 97 22.72 3.36 -4.19
CA GLN A 97 22.60 3.50 -5.65
C GLN A 97 21.53 2.56 -6.22
N GLN A 98 21.46 1.33 -5.74
CA GLN A 98 20.42 0.38 -6.14
C GLN A 98 19.02 0.85 -5.74
N ALA A 99 18.84 1.37 -4.52
CA ALA A 99 17.57 1.92 -4.08
C ALA A 99 17.14 3.14 -4.91
N LEU A 100 18.07 4.07 -5.17
CA LEU A 100 17.79 5.22 -6.05
C LEU A 100 17.45 4.79 -7.48
N TYR A 101 18.17 3.81 -8.02
CA TYR A 101 17.86 3.25 -9.33
C TYR A 101 16.48 2.61 -9.36
N LEU A 102 16.13 1.81 -8.35
CA LEU A 102 14.83 1.14 -8.26
C LEU A 102 13.68 2.13 -8.16
N THR A 103 13.81 3.19 -7.34
CA THR A 103 12.78 4.23 -7.25
C THR A 103 12.62 4.97 -8.57
N ARG A 104 13.71 5.21 -9.34
CA ARG A 104 13.65 5.75 -10.69
C ARG A 104 12.90 4.83 -11.65
N GLN A 105 13.25 3.54 -11.66
CA GLN A 105 12.55 2.56 -12.48
C GLN A 105 11.07 2.47 -12.13
N SER A 106 10.75 2.50 -10.83
CA SER A 106 9.37 2.49 -10.36
C SER A 106 8.58 3.69 -10.89
N ARG A 107 9.13 4.91 -10.81
CA ARG A 107 8.50 6.12 -11.36
C ARG A 107 8.33 6.04 -12.88
N THR A 108 9.37 5.67 -13.59
CA THR A 108 9.37 5.57 -15.06
C THR A 108 8.33 4.53 -15.55
N ALA A 109 8.22 3.40 -14.86
CA ALA A 109 7.28 2.34 -15.22
C ALA A 109 5.80 2.75 -15.08
N GLN A 110 5.50 3.83 -14.36
CA GLN A 110 4.12 4.33 -14.24
C GLN A 110 3.64 5.09 -15.50
N GLY A 111 4.50 5.38 -16.45
CA GLY A 111 4.15 6.10 -17.68
C GLY A 111 3.46 7.45 -17.37
N LYS A 112 2.21 7.62 -17.79
CA LYS A 112 1.44 8.84 -17.49
C LYS A 112 1.21 9.09 -15.99
N GLY A 113 1.24 8.04 -15.17
CA GLY A 113 1.14 8.15 -13.71
C GLY A 113 2.41 8.66 -13.03
N SER A 114 3.55 8.72 -13.74
CA SER A 114 4.82 9.18 -13.18
C SER A 114 4.79 10.62 -12.66
N MET A 115 3.91 11.47 -13.22
CA MET A 115 3.71 12.85 -12.76
C MET A 115 3.06 12.96 -11.38
N ARG A 116 2.49 11.85 -10.88
CA ARG A 116 1.88 11.77 -9.54
C ARG A 116 2.78 11.08 -8.52
N LEU A 117 4.03 10.77 -8.89
CA LEU A 117 4.96 10.03 -8.05
C LEU A 117 6.31 10.75 -8.06
N GLU A 118 6.55 11.51 -7.01
CA GLU A 118 7.81 12.21 -6.83
C GLU A 118 8.83 11.36 -6.08
N ARG A 119 10.09 11.78 -6.14
CA ARG A 119 11.21 11.09 -5.50
C ARG A 119 12.03 12.07 -4.71
N LEU A 120 12.27 11.76 -3.44
CA LEU A 120 13.07 12.58 -2.54
C LEU A 120 14.19 11.75 -1.92
N TRP A 121 15.41 12.22 -2.04
CA TRP A 121 16.55 11.72 -1.30
C TRP A 121 16.88 12.66 -0.16
N VAL A 122 16.73 12.17 1.08
CA VAL A 122 17.14 12.88 2.29
C VAL A 122 18.59 12.49 2.58
N ILE A 123 19.49 13.43 2.41
CA ILE A 123 20.93 13.27 2.64
C ILE A 123 21.19 13.40 4.14
N THR A 124 21.61 12.30 4.79
CA THR A 124 21.67 12.20 6.25
C THR A 124 22.97 12.75 6.87
N ASP A 125 23.91 13.17 6.04
CA ASP A 125 25.20 13.72 6.47
C ASP A 125 25.57 14.99 5.69
N ALA A 126 26.78 15.51 5.95
CA ALA A 126 27.31 16.68 5.25
C ALA A 126 27.99 16.37 3.91
N THR A 127 28.06 15.07 3.53
CA THR A 127 28.74 14.68 2.29
C THR A 127 27.95 15.12 1.09
N GLU A 128 28.62 15.71 0.09
CA GLU A 128 27.98 16.04 -1.18
C GLU A 128 27.88 14.80 -2.07
N PRO A 129 26.70 14.55 -2.69
CA PRO A 129 26.56 13.49 -3.68
C PRO A 129 27.43 13.69 -4.90
N ALA A 130 27.92 12.59 -5.49
CA ALA A 130 28.68 12.63 -6.72
C ALA A 130 27.85 13.24 -7.86
N ALA A 131 28.44 14.14 -8.65
CA ALA A 131 27.76 14.82 -9.75
C ALA A 131 27.24 13.83 -10.82
N GLU A 132 27.99 12.75 -11.07
CA GLU A 132 27.58 11.69 -12.01
C GLU A 132 26.32 10.97 -11.53
N LEU A 133 26.19 10.73 -10.20
CA LEU A 133 25.00 10.12 -9.62
C LEU A 133 23.78 11.03 -9.78
N LEU A 134 23.94 12.33 -9.53
CA LEU A 134 22.86 13.32 -9.72
C LEU A 134 22.46 13.43 -11.20
N ALA A 135 23.43 13.44 -12.11
CA ALA A 135 23.16 13.44 -13.55
C ALA A 135 22.38 12.20 -14.02
N ALA A 136 22.61 11.05 -13.37
CA ALA A 136 21.84 9.84 -13.64
C ALA A 136 20.40 9.90 -13.10
N HIS A 137 20.07 10.85 -12.22
CA HIS A 137 18.76 10.99 -11.56
C HIS A 137 18.21 12.42 -11.65
N PRO A 138 17.92 12.95 -12.85
CA PRO A 138 17.54 14.36 -13.04
C PRO A 138 16.19 14.73 -12.38
N ASP A 139 15.34 13.75 -12.09
CA ASP A 139 14.03 13.89 -11.46
C ASP A 139 14.06 13.68 -9.92
N LEU A 140 15.25 13.56 -9.34
CA LEU A 140 15.43 13.29 -7.92
C LEU A 140 15.55 14.60 -7.15
N MET A 141 14.60 14.86 -6.28
CA MET A 141 14.71 15.96 -5.33
C MET A 141 15.68 15.61 -4.21
N LEU A 142 16.41 16.60 -3.75
CA LEU A 142 17.37 16.47 -2.66
C LEU A 142 16.91 17.31 -1.48
N ALA A 143 17.04 16.76 -0.28
CA ALA A 143 16.83 17.49 0.95
C ALA A 143 17.87 17.13 2.01
N ARG A 144 18.12 18.06 2.92
CA ARG A 144 18.95 17.84 4.11
C ARG A 144 18.18 18.15 5.37
N PRO A 145 18.37 17.41 6.45
CA PRO A 145 17.72 17.72 7.72
C PRO A 145 18.27 19.02 8.30
N LEU A 146 17.42 19.81 8.95
CA LEU A 146 17.80 21.01 9.71
C LEU A 146 18.83 20.70 10.80
N ALA A 147 18.69 19.54 11.43
CA ALA A 147 19.66 19.02 12.38
C ALA A 147 19.86 17.52 12.12
N VAL A 148 21.08 17.00 12.26
CA VAL A 148 21.40 15.59 12.00
C VAL A 148 20.58 14.66 12.89
N GLU A 149 20.31 15.07 14.13
CA GLU A 149 19.46 14.37 15.09
C GLU A 149 18.00 14.26 14.61
N SER A 150 17.54 15.19 13.78
CA SER A 150 16.18 15.20 13.22
C SER A 150 15.93 13.99 12.30
N VAL A 151 16.96 13.41 11.69
CA VAL A 151 16.79 12.21 10.81
C VAL A 151 16.36 11.00 11.62
N ILE A 152 16.81 10.87 12.87
CA ILE A 152 16.42 9.78 13.78
C ILE A 152 14.97 9.97 14.26
N GLY A 153 14.52 11.23 14.35
CA GLY A 153 13.17 11.64 14.77
C GLY A 153 12.16 11.83 13.64
N LEU A 154 12.59 11.71 12.38
CA LEU A 154 11.72 11.92 11.21
C LEU A 154 10.74 10.76 11.04
N GLY A 155 9.64 10.75 11.78
CA GLY A 155 8.43 9.98 11.53
C GLY A 155 8.59 8.58 10.90
N GLY A 156 9.51 7.73 11.42
CA GLY A 156 9.79 6.41 10.86
C GLY A 156 10.93 6.36 9.84
N ILE A 157 11.52 7.48 9.43
CA ILE A 157 12.74 7.51 8.61
C ILE A 157 13.94 7.30 9.54
N LYS A 158 14.47 6.09 9.56
CA LYS A 158 15.67 5.73 10.33
C LYS A 158 16.85 5.59 9.38
N ALA A 159 18.01 6.03 9.84
CA ALA A 159 19.25 5.90 9.08
C ALA A 159 19.68 4.43 8.87
N SER A 160 19.24 3.53 9.75
CA SER A 160 19.57 2.10 9.66
C SER A 160 18.54 1.28 10.45
N PRO A 161 17.99 0.18 9.88
CA PRO A 161 18.10 -0.18 8.48
C PRO A 161 17.46 0.88 7.56
N ARG A 162 17.96 1.01 6.34
CA ARG A 162 17.44 1.95 5.36
C ARG A 162 16.19 1.39 4.72
N TYR A 163 15.23 2.28 4.50
CA TYR A 163 13.96 1.94 3.88
C TYR A 163 13.59 2.95 2.80
N ILE A 164 12.86 2.48 1.79
CA ILE A 164 12.14 3.36 0.88
C ILE A 164 10.76 3.59 1.51
N HIS A 165 10.48 4.83 1.89
CA HIS A 165 9.19 5.22 2.46
C HIS A 165 8.27 5.71 1.35
N LEU A 166 6.99 5.36 1.46
CA LEU A 166 5.95 5.88 0.58
C LEU A 166 5.08 6.86 1.38
N VAL A 167 5.05 8.09 0.89
CA VAL A 167 4.26 9.20 1.43
C VAL A 167 3.05 9.41 0.52
N ASP A 168 1.88 9.51 1.11
CA ASP A 168 0.63 9.72 0.40
C ASP A 168 0.39 11.20 0.05
N ARG A 169 -0.69 11.48 -0.67
CA ARG A 169 -1.10 12.83 -1.07
C ARG A 169 -1.41 13.77 0.09
N ARG A 170 -1.63 13.24 1.28
CA ARG A 170 -1.88 14.02 2.50
C ARG A 170 -0.58 14.32 3.25
N GLY A 171 0.55 13.91 2.68
CA GLY A 171 1.85 14.07 3.30
C GLY A 171 2.07 13.11 4.48
N GLN A 172 1.44 11.93 4.47
CA GLN A 172 1.62 10.93 5.52
C GLN A 172 2.45 9.76 5.02
N ILE A 173 3.40 9.31 5.84
CA ILE A 173 4.13 8.07 5.60
C ILE A 173 3.16 6.92 5.87
N VAL A 174 2.86 6.11 4.86
CA VAL A 174 1.87 5.03 4.94
C VAL A 174 2.49 3.64 4.78
N MET A 175 3.62 3.55 4.08
CA MET A 175 4.32 2.29 3.85
C MET A 175 5.83 2.47 3.86
N ARG A 176 6.54 1.39 4.18
CA ARG A 176 7.99 1.30 4.02
C ARG A 176 8.36 -0.02 3.35
N TYR A 177 9.40 0.04 2.54
CA TYR A 177 10.00 -1.10 1.85
C TYR A 177 11.46 -1.20 2.26
N SER A 178 12.03 -2.40 2.29
CA SER A 178 13.50 -2.54 2.42
C SER A 178 14.20 -1.75 1.30
N ASP A 179 15.45 -1.42 1.47
CA ASP A 179 16.25 -0.71 0.46
C ASP A 179 16.57 -1.56 -0.78
N ASN A 180 16.35 -2.87 -0.70
CA ASN A 180 16.50 -3.80 -1.83
C ASN A 180 15.29 -4.74 -1.94
N PRO A 181 14.08 -4.23 -2.23
CA PRO A 181 12.91 -5.07 -2.43
C PRO A 181 12.95 -5.75 -3.80
N GLU A 182 12.17 -6.81 -3.99
CA GLU A 182 12.05 -7.45 -5.32
C GLU A 182 11.50 -6.45 -6.36
N PRO A 183 12.29 -6.11 -7.41
CA PRO A 183 12.00 -4.95 -8.27
C PRO A 183 10.62 -5.00 -8.94
N MET A 184 10.25 -6.14 -9.52
CA MET A 184 8.98 -6.26 -10.26
C MET A 184 7.76 -6.20 -9.35
N LYS A 185 7.87 -6.73 -8.13
CA LYS A 185 6.79 -6.65 -7.15
C LYS A 185 6.65 -5.23 -6.62
N PHE A 186 7.78 -4.58 -6.30
CA PHE A 186 7.80 -3.19 -5.85
C PHE A 186 7.14 -2.25 -6.86
N ILE A 187 7.56 -2.30 -8.13
CA ILE A 187 7.01 -1.48 -9.22
C ILE A 187 5.49 -1.70 -9.37
N LYS A 188 5.04 -2.95 -9.33
CA LYS A 188 3.61 -3.28 -9.45
C LYS A 188 2.81 -2.79 -8.25
N GLU A 189 3.37 -2.91 -7.04
CA GLU A 189 2.68 -2.51 -5.81
C GLU A 189 2.56 -0.99 -5.73
N VAL A 190 3.65 -0.25 -5.93
CA VAL A 190 3.61 1.22 -6.02
C VAL A 190 2.64 1.67 -7.10
N GLY A 191 2.66 1.02 -8.28
CA GLY A 191 1.75 1.35 -9.37
C GLY A 191 0.27 1.09 -9.08
N ARG A 192 -0.07 0.21 -8.14
CA ARG A 192 -1.46 0.06 -7.67
C ARG A 192 -1.85 1.17 -6.71
N LEU A 193 -0.95 1.52 -5.79
CA LEU A 193 -1.21 2.51 -4.74
C LEU A 193 -1.43 3.91 -5.30
N ILE A 194 -0.62 4.34 -6.27
CA ILE A 194 -0.70 5.70 -6.84
C ILE A 194 -1.91 5.93 -7.76
N LYS A 195 -2.69 4.89 -8.07
CA LYS A 195 -3.91 5.02 -8.89
C LYS A 195 -5.09 5.59 -8.12
N PHE A 196 -5.05 5.50 -6.81
CA PHE A 196 -6.05 6.00 -5.88
C PHE A 196 -5.54 7.31 -5.25
#